data_d77e0ccca9c69b547f893df4f7fed940
#
_entry.id   d77e0ccca9c69b547f893df4f7fed940
#
_cell.length_a   1.000
_cell.length_b   1.000
_cell.length_c   1.000
_cell.angle_alpha   90.00
_cell.angle_beta   90.00
_cell.angle_gamma   90.00
#
_symmetry.space_group_name_H-M   'P 1'
#
loop_
_entity.id
_entity.type
_entity.pdbx_description
1 polymer ?
#
loop_
_entity_poly.entity_id
_entity_poly.type
_entity_poly.pdbx_seq_one_letter_code
_entity_poly.pdbx_strand_id
1 'polypeptide(L)'
;MDAYKLAVKFFVKDSPELPADAFVPVFHSWIQNQLVPGHLLIDVADYQLVHHGPGTVLVAHEGNFSTDRAEGRLGLQYNRKQPLAGSLADRLAAVFITALEGCVRLEEDARLAGIRFGGDEVILRINDRLAAPNTSATFESIRGDLEMFLAELYAGVAVELRHEPHAEKLFEIRIKSSQAVSAAMLLERAKSLAALTAAN
;
A
#
# COMPACT_ATOMS: atom_id res chain seq x y z
N MET A 1 -16.73 -0.56 11.08
CA MET A 1 -16.96 0.21 9.85
C MET A 1 -16.73 -0.67 8.63
N ASP A 2 -17.57 -0.57 7.60
CA ASP A 2 -17.39 -1.39 6.38
C ASP A 2 -16.51 -0.69 5.33
N ALA A 3 -15.25 -0.46 5.69
CA ALA A 3 -14.26 0.14 4.81
C ALA A 3 -13.65 -0.92 3.90
N TYR A 4 -13.82 -0.79 2.58
CA TYR A 4 -13.27 -1.73 1.59
C TYR A 4 -12.32 -1.08 0.56
N LYS A 5 -12.48 0.20 0.26
CA LYS A 5 -11.60 0.94 -0.66
C LYS A 5 -10.32 1.36 0.04
N LEU A 6 -9.59 0.39 0.56
CA LEU A 6 -8.34 0.60 1.26
C LEU A 6 -7.20 0.86 0.28
N ALA A 7 -6.32 1.77 0.64
CA ALA A 7 -5.07 2.01 -0.07
C ALA A 7 -3.91 2.07 0.91
N VAL A 8 -2.77 1.52 0.52
CA VAL A 8 -1.55 1.58 1.33
C VAL A 8 -0.38 2.01 0.46
N LYS A 9 0.44 2.94 0.97
CA LYS A 9 1.67 3.42 0.31
C LYS A 9 2.88 3.09 1.17
N PHE A 10 3.86 2.45 0.56
CA PHE A 10 5.21 2.24 1.09
C PHE A 10 6.17 3.19 0.41
N PHE A 11 7.00 3.89 1.18
CA PHE A 11 7.96 4.84 0.65
C PHE A 11 9.24 4.16 0.21
N VAL A 12 9.82 4.67 -0.87
CA VAL A 12 11.19 4.33 -1.27
C VAL A 12 12.15 4.99 -0.28
N LYS A 13 13.07 4.20 0.27
CA LYS A 13 14.18 4.67 1.12
C LYS A 13 15.39 5.03 0.30
N ASP A 14 15.82 4.06 -0.51
CA ASP A 14 16.97 4.19 -1.36
C ASP A 14 16.52 3.99 -2.80
N SER A 15 16.85 4.93 -3.66
CA SER A 15 16.56 4.86 -5.08
C SER A 15 17.78 5.33 -5.86
N PRO A 16 18.21 4.58 -6.86
CA PRO A 16 19.10 5.14 -7.86
C PRO A 16 18.40 6.28 -8.60
N GLU A 17 19.15 7.06 -9.34
CA GLU A 17 18.58 8.01 -10.28
C GLU A 17 17.91 7.22 -11.41
N LEU A 18 16.57 7.17 -11.39
CA LEU A 18 15.77 6.41 -12.35
C LEU A 18 15.24 7.33 -13.43
N PRO A 19 15.22 6.88 -14.71
CA PRO A 19 14.48 7.56 -15.76
C PRO A 19 13.01 7.76 -15.36
N ALA A 20 12.38 8.80 -15.88
CA ALA A 20 10.99 9.11 -15.55
C ALA A 20 10.05 7.93 -15.88
N ASP A 21 10.28 7.26 -16.99
CA ASP A 21 9.49 6.13 -17.52
C ASP A 21 9.97 4.75 -17.04
N ALA A 22 10.90 4.67 -16.08
CA ALA A 22 11.51 3.42 -15.64
C ALA A 22 10.49 2.34 -15.21
N PHE A 23 9.36 2.75 -14.64
CA PHE A 23 8.33 1.82 -14.17
C PHE A 23 7.41 1.29 -15.27
N VAL A 24 7.29 1.98 -16.41
CA VAL A 24 6.41 1.58 -17.52
C VAL A 24 6.76 0.17 -18.04
N PRO A 25 8.01 -0.14 -18.46
CA PRO A 25 8.35 -1.46 -18.95
C PRO A 25 8.26 -2.55 -17.86
N VAL A 26 8.44 -2.18 -16.59
CA VAL A 26 8.29 -3.10 -15.47
C VAL A 26 6.83 -3.52 -15.32
N PHE A 27 5.90 -2.56 -15.26
CA PHE A 27 4.48 -2.85 -15.14
C PHE A 27 3.91 -3.57 -16.37
N HIS A 28 4.39 -3.27 -17.59
CA HIS A 28 4.05 -4.06 -18.77
C HIS A 28 4.48 -5.53 -18.63
N SER A 29 5.67 -5.80 -18.07
CA SER A 29 6.10 -7.17 -17.81
C SER A 29 5.23 -7.88 -16.78
N TRP A 30 4.66 -7.15 -15.80
CA TRP A 30 3.72 -7.73 -14.84
C TRP A 30 2.43 -8.17 -15.51
N ILE A 31 1.92 -7.39 -16.49
CA ILE A 31 0.75 -7.78 -17.30
C ILE A 31 1.07 -9.02 -18.11
N GLN A 32 2.17 -9.01 -18.88
CA GLN A 32 2.55 -10.10 -19.79
C GLN A 32 2.74 -11.44 -19.06
N ASN A 33 3.27 -11.39 -17.83
CA ASN A 33 3.57 -12.58 -17.04
C ASN A 33 2.56 -12.85 -15.92
N GLN A 34 1.47 -12.06 -15.84
CA GLN A 34 0.40 -12.19 -14.83
C GLN A 34 0.95 -12.24 -13.39
N LEU A 35 1.87 -11.34 -13.06
CA LEU A 35 2.65 -11.41 -11.83
C LEU A 35 1.90 -11.01 -10.56
N VAL A 36 0.67 -10.51 -10.65
CA VAL A 36 -0.15 -10.14 -9.47
C VAL A 36 -1.28 -11.15 -9.31
N PRO A 37 -1.14 -12.13 -8.39
CA PRO A 37 -2.16 -13.15 -8.18
C PRO A 37 -3.52 -12.54 -7.81
N GLY A 38 -4.60 -13.11 -8.33
CA GLY A 38 -5.96 -12.67 -8.06
C GLY A 38 -6.32 -11.29 -8.63
N HIS A 39 -5.53 -10.77 -9.58
CA HIS A 39 -5.80 -9.52 -10.28
C HIS A 39 -5.89 -9.72 -11.78
N LEU A 40 -6.92 -9.16 -12.39
CA LEU A 40 -6.99 -8.98 -13.83
C LEU A 40 -6.27 -7.67 -14.19
N LEU A 41 -5.01 -7.80 -14.61
CA LEU A 41 -4.19 -6.68 -15.04
C LEU A 41 -4.64 -6.23 -16.44
N ILE A 42 -4.82 -4.91 -16.65
CA ILE A 42 -5.48 -4.37 -17.84
C ILE A 42 -4.52 -3.50 -18.66
N ASP A 43 -3.89 -2.49 -18.04
CA ASP A 43 -3.12 -1.49 -18.76
C ASP A 43 -2.08 -0.79 -17.87
N VAL A 44 -1.17 -0.06 -18.50
CA VAL A 44 -0.22 0.83 -17.85
C VAL A 44 -0.46 2.25 -18.34
N ALA A 45 -0.81 3.15 -17.42
CA ALA A 45 -1.02 4.56 -17.71
C ALA A 45 0.09 5.41 -17.08
N ASP A 46 0.71 6.29 -17.86
CA ASP A 46 1.76 7.18 -17.37
C ASP A 46 1.23 8.60 -17.16
N TYR A 47 1.21 9.02 -15.90
CA TYR A 47 0.79 10.36 -15.45
C TYR A 47 1.96 11.21 -14.91
N GLN A 48 3.20 10.88 -15.24
CA GLN A 48 4.37 11.55 -14.68
C GLN A 48 4.45 13.05 -15.05
N LEU A 49 3.91 13.42 -16.21
CA LEU A 49 3.83 14.81 -16.66
C LEU A 49 2.62 15.57 -16.11
N VAL A 50 1.72 14.87 -15.40
CA VAL A 50 0.55 15.51 -14.79
C VAL A 50 0.95 16.06 -13.42
N HIS A 51 0.77 17.35 -13.21
CA HIS A 51 1.04 18.00 -11.94
C HIS A 51 0.17 17.36 -10.83
N HIS A 52 0.79 16.90 -9.77
CA HIS A 52 0.15 16.08 -8.72
C HIS A 52 -0.50 14.78 -9.21
N GLY A 53 -0.07 14.26 -10.35
CA GLY A 53 -0.53 12.98 -10.87
C GLY A 53 -0.01 11.79 -10.05
N PRO A 54 -0.62 10.61 -10.21
CA PRO A 54 -0.28 9.39 -9.46
C PRO A 54 1.02 8.71 -9.95
N GLY A 55 1.78 9.33 -10.85
CA GLY A 55 2.95 8.72 -11.48
C GLY A 55 2.57 7.68 -12.53
N THR A 56 3.32 6.59 -12.62
CA THR A 56 2.98 5.46 -13.48
C THR A 56 1.99 4.56 -12.76
N VAL A 57 0.88 4.24 -13.40
CA VAL A 57 -0.22 3.43 -12.84
C VAL A 57 -0.33 2.11 -13.58
N LEU A 58 -0.26 1.00 -12.86
CA LEU A 58 -0.70 -0.30 -13.33
C LEU A 58 -2.19 -0.45 -13.00
N VAL A 59 -3.00 -0.47 -14.04
CA VAL A 59 -4.46 -0.58 -13.93
C VAL A 59 -4.86 -2.05 -13.88
N ALA A 60 -5.63 -2.43 -12.85
CA ALA A 60 -6.23 -3.75 -12.76
C ALA A 60 -7.70 -3.65 -12.33
N HIS A 61 -8.47 -4.72 -12.52
CA HIS A 61 -9.88 -4.75 -12.15
C HIS A 61 -10.05 -4.63 -10.62
N GLU A 62 -9.31 -5.40 -9.85
CA GLU A 62 -9.42 -5.50 -8.39
C GLU A 62 -8.81 -4.31 -7.64
N GLY A 63 -7.77 -3.71 -8.21
CA GLY A 63 -7.06 -2.58 -7.61
C GLY A 63 -5.90 -2.11 -8.48
N ASN A 64 -5.42 -0.90 -8.27
CA ASN A 64 -4.35 -0.30 -9.03
C ASN A 64 -3.07 -0.16 -8.19
N PHE A 65 -1.91 -0.33 -8.84
CA PHE A 65 -0.65 0.15 -8.28
C PHE A 65 -0.30 1.51 -8.91
N SER A 66 0.32 2.38 -8.14
CA SER A 66 0.83 3.66 -8.64
C SER A 66 2.16 4.03 -7.99
N THR A 67 3.07 4.61 -8.79
CA THR A 67 4.35 5.15 -8.31
C THR A 67 4.16 6.58 -7.83
N ASP A 68 3.42 6.74 -6.73
CA ASP A 68 3.04 8.03 -6.17
C ASP A 68 4.25 8.82 -5.64
N ARG A 69 4.33 10.10 -6.03
CA ARG A 69 5.35 11.07 -5.57
C ARG A 69 4.77 12.17 -4.69
N ALA A 70 3.59 11.97 -4.11
CA ALA A 70 3.02 12.92 -3.17
C ALA A 70 4.03 13.25 -2.05
N GLU A 71 4.02 14.50 -1.61
CA GLU A 71 4.97 15.06 -0.63
C GLU A 71 6.44 15.05 -1.12
N GLY A 72 6.68 15.00 -2.44
CA GLY A 72 8.03 14.93 -3.01
C GLY A 72 8.74 13.59 -2.76
N ARG A 73 8.05 12.58 -2.25
CA ARG A 73 8.62 11.27 -1.87
C ARG A 73 8.02 10.15 -2.72
N LEU A 74 8.89 9.49 -3.47
CA LEU A 74 8.51 8.32 -4.26
C LEU A 74 8.05 7.19 -3.33
N GLY A 75 6.99 6.51 -3.72
CA GLY A 75 6.50 5.30 -3.08
C GLY A 75 5.66 4.46 -4.02
N LEU A 76 5.45 3.20 -3.67
CA LEU A 76 4.46 2.35 -4.30
C LEU A 76 3.17 2.40 -3.48
N GLN A 77 2.08 2.82 -4.11
CA GLN A 77 0.75 2.77 -3.53
C GLN A 77 -0.07 1.70 -4.23
N TYR A 78 -0.72 0.84 -3.45
CA TYR A 78 -1.77 -0.05 -3.93
C TYR A 78 -3.13 0.45 -3.47
N ASN A 79 -4.08 0.57 -4.41
CA ASN A 79 -5.44 1.01 -4.16
C ASN A 79 -6.42 -0.12 -4.47
N ARG A 80 -7.04 -0.72 -3.46
CA ARG A 80 -8.10 -1.71 -3.66
C ARG A 80 -9.39 -1.02 -4.12
N LYS A 81 -10.01 -1.55 -5.17
CA LYS A 81 -11.28 -1.05 -5.74
C LYS A 81 -12.47 -1.95 -5.42
N GLN A 82 -12.28 -3.24 -5.54
CA GLN A 82 -13.34 -4.23 -5.31
C GLN A 82 -13.44 -4.60 -3.83
N PRO A 83 -14.65 -4.90 -3.33
CA PRO A 83 -14.83 -5.36 -1.96
C PRO A 83 -13.97 -6.59 -1.64
N LEU A 84 -13.57 -6.68 -0.37
CA LEU A 84 -12.93 -7.84 0.22
C LEU A 84 -13.84 -8.37 1.34
N ALA A 85 -13.99 -9.69 1.39
CA ALA A 85 -14.69 -10.35 2.48
C ALA A 85 -13.90 -10.31 3.79
N GLY A 86 -14.54 -10.68 4.90
CA GLY A 86 -13.89 -10.80 6.18
C GLY A 86 -13.92 -9.54 7.05
N SER A 87 -13.24 -9.60 8.17
CA SER A 87 -13.07 -8.50 9.12
C SER A 87 -12.22 -7.35 8.54
N LEU A 88 -12.12 -6.24 9.26
CA LEU A 88 -11.20 -5.17 8.86
C LEU A 88 -9.75 -5.65 8.87
N ALA A 89 -9.35 -6.49 9.83
CA ALA A 89 -8.01 -7.07 9.91
C ALA A 89 -7.70 -7.94 8.68
N ASP A 90 -8.65 -8.78 8.22
CA ASP A 90 -8.48 -9.60 7.02
C ASP A 90 -8.28 -8.73 5.77
N ARG A 91 -9.06 -7.67 5.65
CA ARG A 91 -8.97 -6.71 4.53
C ARG A 91 -7.66 -5.91 4.56
N LEU A 92 -7.21 -5.50 5.75
CA LEU A 92 -5.90 -4.87 5.92
C LEU A 92 -4.78 -5.82 5.53
N ALA A 93 -4.80 -7.05 6.02
CA ALA A 93 -3.81 -8.06 5.68
C ALA A 93 -3.72 -8.27 4.16
N ALA A 94 -4.84 -8.44 3.48
CA ALA A 94 -4.89 -8.64 2.03
C ALA A 94 -4.30 -7.44 1.25
N VAL A 95 -4.63 -6.21 1.66
CA VAL A 95 -4.13 -4.99 1.00
C VAL A 95 -2.65 -4.78 1.26
N PHE A 96 -2.18 -5.02 2.50
CA PHE A 96 -0.76 -4.94 2.85
C PHE A 96 0.07 -6.00 2.12
N ILE A 97 -0.39 -7.26 2.07
CA ILE A 97 0.29 -8.34 1.33
C ILE A 97 0.45 -7.95 -0.13
N THR A 98 -0.64 -7.53 -0.79
CA THR A 98 -0.61 -7.15 -2.21
C THR A 98 0.38 -6.00 -2.47
N ALA A 99 0.37 -4.96 -1.64
CA ALA A 99 1.28 -3.83 -1.78
C ALA A 99 2.74 -4.23 -1.55
N LEU A 100 3.00 -5.03 -0.50
CA LEU A 100 4.35 -5.50 -0.15
C LEU A 100 4.91 -6.45 -1.21
N GLU A 101 4.09 -7.33 -1.78
CA GLU A 101 4.49 -8.14 -2.94
C GLU A 101 4.90 -7.27 -4.12
N GLY A 102 4.16 -6.19 -4.37
CA GLY A 102 4.55 -5.19 -5.37
C GLY A 102 5.89 -4.54 -5.05
N CYS A 103 6.14 -4.12 -3.81
CA CYS A 103 7.42 -3.55 -3.39
C CYS A 103 8.58 -4.53 -3.61
N VAL A 104 8.44 -5.76 -3.13
CA VAL A 104 9.49 -6.80 -3.26
C VAL A 104 9.79 -7.10 -4.73
N ARG A 105 8.76 -7.21 -5.59
CA ARG A 105 8.96 -7.41 -7.03
C ARG A 105 9.70 -6.25 -7.70
N LEU A 106 9.43 -5.02 -7.29
CA LEU A 106 10.17 -3.86 -7.80
C LEU A 106 11.63 -3.87 -7.33
N GLU A 107 11.90 -4.30 -6.08
CA GLU A 107 13.26 -4.43 -5.55
C GLU A 107 14.09 -5.53 -6.26
N GLU A 108 13.41 -6.58 -6.74
CA GLU A 108 14.03 -7.71 -7.45
C GLU A 108 14.22 -7.43 -8.94
N ASP A 109 13.57 -6.41 -9.50
CA ASP A 109 13.65 -6.11 -10.94
C ASP A 109 14.98 -5.45 -11.30
N ALA A 110 15.76 -6.10 -12.14
CA ALA A 110 17.08 -5.61 -12.56
C ALA A 110 17.05 -4.23 -13.23
N ARG A 111 15.92 -3.84 -13.84
CA ARG A 111 15.72 -2.53 -14.47
C ARG A 111 15.64 -1.39 -13.44
N LEU A 112 15.30 -1.72 -12.20
CA LEU A 112 15.20 -0.80 -11.06
C LEU A 112 16.28 -1.07 -10.01
N ALA A 113 17.39 -1.65 -10.41
CA ALA A 113 18.45 -2.13 -9.51
C ALA A 113 18.85 -1.06 -8.49
N GLY A 114 18.77 -1.40 -7.21
CA GLY A 114 19.07 -0.51 -6.09
C GLY A 114 17.87 0.18 -5.46
N ILE A 115 16.65 0.11 -6.05
CA ILE A 115 15.45 0.59 -5.35
C ILE A 115 15.20 -0.24 -4.08
N ARG A 116 14.86 0.42 -2.97
CA ARG A 116 14.50 -0.24 -1.71
C ARG A 116 13.32 0.46 -1.07
N PHE A 117 12.36 -0.33 -0.58
CA PHE A 117 11.19 0.17 0.13
C PHE A 117 11.34 -0.01 1.64
N GLY A 118 10.95 1.03 2.39
CA GLY A 118 10.87 0.99 3.84
C GLY A 118 9.50 0.53 4.32
N GLY A 119 9.51 -0.23 5.42
CA GLY A 119 8.29 -0.55 6.16
C GLY A 119 8.13 0.27 7.44
N ASP A 120 9.06 1.16 7.74
CA ASP A 120 9.05 1.98 8.96
C ASP A 120 8.15 3.22 8.85
N GLU A 121 7.77 3.62 7.65
CA GLU A 121 6.76 4.66 7.42
C GLU A 121 5.82 4.23 6.30
N VAL A 122 4.52 4.19 6.61
CA VAL A 122 3.47 3.72 5.71
C VAL A 122 2.29 4.68 5.78
N ILE A 123 1.61 4.90 4.67
CA ILE A 123 0.34 5.62 4.65
C ILE A 123 -0.78 4.63 4.36
N LEU A 124 -1.79 4.61 5.24
CA LEU A 124 -3.06 3.92 5.03
C LEU A 124 -4.13 4.97 4.68
N ARG A 125 -4.87 4.76 3.59
CA ARG A 125 -5.99 5.61 3.16
C ARG A 125 -7.26 4.81 2.99
N ILE A 126 -8.40 5.48 3.14
CA ILE A 126 -9.70 4.96 2.75
C ILE A 126 -10.25 5.87 1.63
N ASN A 127 -10.34 5.32 0.42
CA ASN A 127 -10.78 6.04 -0.77
C ASN A 127 -12.31 6.09 -0.90
N ASP A 128 -13.00 6.35 0.21
CA ASP A 128 -14.45 6.50 0.25
C ASP A 128 -14.84 7.57 1.27
N ARG A 129 -14.99 8.81 0.81
CA ARG A 129 -15.33 9.95 1.68
C ARG A 129 -16.72 9.89 2.28
N LEU A 130 -17.62 9.15 1.65
CA LEU A 130 -18.99 9.00 2.17
C LEU A 130 -19.03 7.96 3.30
N ALA A 131 -18.39 6.82 3.12
CA ALA A 131 -18.33 5.78 4.14
C ALA A 131 -17.33 6.10 5.25
N ALA A 132 -16.24 6.80 4.92
CA ALA A 132 -15.15 7.15 5.83
C ALA A 132 -14.72 8.63 5.65
N PRO A 133 -15.53 9.59 6.14
CA PRO A 133 -15.12 10.99 6.15
C PRO A 133 -13.84 11.17 6.99
N ASN A 134 -12.96 12.09 6.61
CA ASN A 134 -11.69 12.30 7.31
C ASN A 134 -11.90 13.08 8.62
N THR A 135 -12.40 12.38 9.64
CA THR A 135 -12.74 12.89 10.97
C THR A 135 -12.11 12.06 12.08
N SER A 136 -11.98 12.67 13.27
CA SER A 136 -11.54 11.93 14.47
C SER A 136 -12.47 10.77 14.81
N ALA A 137 -13.78 10.90 14.59
CA ALA A 137 -14.76 9.83 14.83
C ALA A 137 -14.48 8.59 13.94
N THR A 138 -14.17 8.82 12.66
CA THR A 138 -13.76 7.74 11.74
C THR A 138 -12.47 7.07 12.24
N PHE A 139 -11.48 7.86 12.67
CA PHE A 139 -10.23 7.33 13.21
C PHE A 139 -10.46 6.44 14.43
N GLU A 140 -11.20 6.93 15.42
CA GLU A 140 -11.49 6.15 16.65
C GLU A 140 -12.28 4.87 16.34
N SER A 141 -13.13 4.86 15.31
CA SER A 141 -13.92 3.66 14.95
C SER A 141 -13.10 2.51 14.37
N ILE A 142 -11.89 2.76 13.85
CA ILE A 142 -11.02 1.72 13.28
C ILE A 142 -9.72 1.54 14.06
N ARG A 143 -9.44 2.44 14.98
CA ARG A 143 -8.17 2.51 15.69
C ARG A 143 -7.81 1.20 16.39
N GLY A 144 -8.75 0.62 17.14
CA GLY A 144 -8.50 -0.62 17.89
C GLY A 144 -8.14 -1.80 16.98
N ASP A 145 -8.90 -2.01 15.90
CA ASP A 145 -8.62 -3.08 14.93
C ASP A 145 -7.29 -2.84 14.21
N LEU A 146 -6.99 -1.59 13.87
CA LEU A 146 -5.74 -1.22 13.22
C LEU A 146 -4.54 -1.43 14.15
N GLU A 147 -4.62 -0.99 15.43
CA GLU A 147 -3.56 -1.18 16.42
C GLU A 147 -3.27 -2.67 16.65
N MET A 148 -4.29 -3.51 16.76
CA MET A 148 -4.13 -4.97 16.89
C MET A 148 -3.42 -5.58 15.67
N PHE A 149 -3.89 -5.26 14.46
CA PHE A 149 -3.27 -5.72 13.23
C PHE A 149 -1.79 -5.30 13.13
N LEU A 150 -1.48 -4.04 13.44
CA LEU A 150 -0.12 -3.52 13.38
C LEU A 150 0.80 -4.09 14.47
N ALA A 151 0.30 -4.34 15.68
CA ALA A 151 1.06 -4.99 16.74
C ALA A 151 1.57 -6.36 16.32
N GLU A 152 0.73 -7.14 15.62
CA GLU A 152 1.10 -8.43 15.06
C GLU A 152 2.06 -8.28 13.86
N LEU A 153 1.74 -7.40 12.90
CA LEU A 153 2.55 -7.16 11.71
C LEU A 153 3.97 -6.70 12.05
N TYR A 154 4.11 -5.82 13.05
CA TYR A 154 5.41 -5.30 13.48
C TYR A 154 6.04 -6.13 14.61
N ALA A 155 5.45 -7.27 14.98
CA ALA A 155 5.96 -8.19 16.00
C ALA A 155 6.25 -7.50 17.34
N GLY A 156 5.33 -6.65 17.81
CA GLY A 156 5.44 -5.92 19.08
C GLY A 156 6.36 -4.71 19.06
N VAL A 157 6.99 -4.37 17.92
CA VAL A 157 7.71 -3.10 17.79
C VAL A 157 6.73 -1.95 17.88
N ALA A 158 7.06 -0.92 18.67
CA ALA A 158 6.19 0.23 18.87
C ALA A 158 5.91 0.97 17.54
N VAL A 159 4.63 1.23 17.30
CA VAL A 159 4.13 1.92 16.11
C VAL A 159 3.32 3.13 16.55
N GLU A 160 3.62 4.29 15.97
CA GLU A 160 2.87 5.53 16.16
C GLU A 160 1.86 5.71 15.01
N LEU A 161 0.61 6.02 15.37
CA LEU A 161 -0.44 6.39 14.43
C LEU A 161 -0.67 7.90 14.46
N ARG A 162 -0.56 8.56 13.31
CA ARG A 162 -0.86 9.98 13.16
C ARG A 162 -2.01 10.16 12.19
N HIS A 163 -3.05 10.83 12.65
CA HIS A 163 -4.22 11.20 11.87
C HIS A 163 -4.46 12.70 12.02
N GLU A 164 -4.68 13.37 10.89
CA GLU A 164 -5.03 14.80 10.84
C GLU A 164 -6.40 14.96 10.18
N PRO A 165 -7.45 15.27 10.93
CA PRO A 165 -8.80 15.48 10.38
C PRO A 165 -8.80 16.63 9.39
N HIS A 166 -9.44 16.42 8.23
CA HIS A 166 -9.57 17.45 7.19
C HIS A 166 -10.76 17.17 6.29
N ALA A 167 -11.75 18.06 6.30
CA ALA A 167 -13.03 17.84 5.61
C ALA A 167 -12.92 17.60 4.09
N GLU A 168 -11.91 18.16 3.44
CA GLU A 168 -11.73 18.10 1.98
C GLU A 168 -10.81 16.97 1.51
N LYS A 169 -10.01 16.38 2.42
CA LYS A 169 -9.06 15.30 2.10
C LYS A 169 -9.69 13.93 2.31
N LEU A 170 -9.11 12.92 1.65
CA LEU A 170 -9.38 11.52 1.97
C LEU A 170 -8.96 11.20 3.40
N PHE A 171 -9.62 10.23 4.00
CA PHE A 171 -9.18 9.69 5.28
C PHE A 171 -7.81 9.04 5.13
N GLU A 172 -6.86 9.50 5.93
CA GLU A 172 -5.46 9.06 5.88
C GLU A 172 -4.89 8.89 7.29
N ILE A 173 -4.17 7.80 7.49
CA ILE A 173 -3.38 7.55 8.70
C ILE A 173 -1.93 7.33 8.28
N ARG A 174 -1.03 8.06 8.92
CA ARG A 174 0.41 7.81 8.83
C ARG A 174 0.84 6.88 9.95
N ILE A 175 1.46 5.79 9.58
CA ILE A 175 1.95 4.72 10.46
C ILE A 175 3.46 4.82 10.51
N LYS A 176 4.04 4.99 11.69
CA LYS A 176 5.50 5.05 11.88
C LYS A 176 5.96 4.03 12.89
N SER A 177 6.85 3.13 12.47
CA SER A 177 7.54 2.21 13.36
C SER A 177 8.73 2.89 14.03
N SER A 178 9.00 2.55 15.29
CA SER A 178 10.19 3.01 16.02
C SER A 178 11.49 2.37 15.52
N GLN A 179 11.40 1.34 14.68
CA GLN A 179 12.55 0.62 14.13
C GLN A 179 12.42 0.50 12.60
N ALA A 180 13.56 0.47 11.93
CA ALA A 180 13.62 0.20 10.50
C ALA A 180 13.20 -1.25 10.22
N VAL A 181 12.26 -1.43 9.31
CA VAL A 181 11.75 -2.73 8.87
C VAL A 181 11.74 -2.75 7.34
N SER A 182 12.21 -3.83 6.71
CA SER A 182 12.18 -3.97 5.26
C SER A 182 10.80 -4.42 4.76
N ALA A 183 10.48 -4.09 3.50
CA ALA A 183 9.24 -4.56 2.87
C ALA A 183 9.16 -6.10 2.86
N ALA A 184 10.25 -6.79 2.58
CA ALA A 184 10.32 -8.25 2.58
C ALA A 184 9.98 -8.87 3.95
N MET A 185 10.51 -8.29 5.05
CA MET A 185 10.21 -8.78 6.40
C MET A 185 8.74 -8.57 6.77
N LEU A 186 8.15 -7.42 6.43
CA LEU A 186 6.72 -7.19 6.64
C LEU A 186 5.86 -8.13 5.80
N LEU A 187 6.27 -8.43 4.56
CA LEU A 187 5.55 -9.38 3.71
C LEU A 187 5.47 -10.77 4.32
N GLU A 188 6.59 -11.30 4.80
CA GLU A 188 6.62 -12.61 5.46
C GLU A 188 5.70 -12.67 6.67
N ARG A 189 5.72 -11.63 7.51
CA ARG A 189 4.86 -11.53 8.68
C ARG A 189 3.38 -11.43 8.29
N ALA A 190 3.05 -10.57 7.31
CA ALA A 190 1.68 -10.41 6.84
C ALA A 190 1.10 -11.72 6.28
N LYS A 191 1.89 -12.49 5.51
CA LYS A 191 1.49 -13.82 5.01
C LYS A 191 1.28 -14.83 6.13
N SER A 192 2.14 -14.82 7.13
CA SER A 192 1.99 -15.70 8.31
C SER A 192 0.71 -15.41 9.08
N LEU A 193 0.37 -14.12 9.27
CA LEU A 193 -0.88 -13.71 9.92
C LEU A 193 -2.11 -14.16 9.13
N ALA A 194 -2.13 -13.93 7.82
CA ALA A 194 -3.25 -14.35 6.97
C ALA A 194 -3.45 -15.87 6.98
N ALA A 195 -2.38 -16.66 7.03
CA ALA A 195 -2.45 -18.12 7.13
C ALA A 195 -3.07 -18.60 8.46
N LEU A 196 -2.75 -17.94 9.59
CA LEU A 196 -3.30 -18.26 10.90
C LEU A 196 -4.80 -17.94 10.97
N THR A 197 -5.23 -16.83 10.38
CA THR A 197 -6.66 -16.44 10.35
C THR A 197 -7.49 -17.40 9.48
N ALA A 198 -6.93 -17.91 8.38
CA ALA A 198 -7.61 -18.87 7.50
C ALA A 198 -7.75 -20.27 8.09
N ALA A 199 -6.98 -20.61 9.13
CA ALA A 199 -6.99 -21.93 9.79
C ALA A 199 -7.97 -22.02 10.97
N ASN A 200 -8.55 -20.90 11.41
CA ASN A 200 -9.53 -20.80 12.51
C ASN A 200 -10.95 -20.58 11.98
#